data_c13a8c405e375126219e297ad21a2ec2
#
_entry.id   c13a8c405e375126219e297ad21a2ec2
#
_cell.length_a   1.000
_cell.length_b   1.000
_cell.length_c   1.000
_cell.angle_alpha   90.00
_cell.angle_beta   90.00
_cell.angle_gamma   90.00
#
_symmetry.space_group_name_H-M   'P 1'
#
loop_
_entity.id
_entity.type
_entity.pdbx_description
1 polymer ?
#
loop_
_entity_poly.entity_id
_entity_poly.type
_entity_poly.pdbx_seq_one_letter_code
_entity_poly.pdbx_strand_id
1 'polypeptide(L)'
;MAHATLSPAAPQPAHVPDALVYDFDVHADPGLLADPHARILDLLKTAPPVFWTPRNGGGWVALTHAANYEASRDTETYSSEFVPADKMKALLASLPPGAPHIPQPIPITLDPPEHTKYRQPLQKVFSPKTIAALKDSIRELAGELIDAIKADGQCEFMSTVAEPLPVQVFLKMLGLPLERLPEYRQIVKEHMEAIDTDREGSMRRLQRIAAAMRDTVLERRDNPKDDIISMLWKLEVDGQPSTLADMENYGVLLFIAGLDTVMNGMGLAMRGLALDLPLQAKLRAEPKLVAEAAEEMLRRYTFTVPMRVIKKPAELAGAKMMPGDMLKLFLPAADLDAKE
;
A
#
# COMPACT_ATOMS: atom_id res chain seq x y z
N MET A 1 -14.61 -11.63 18.50
CA MET A 1 -14.01 -11.61 17.14
C MET A 1 -15.14 -11.40 16.15
N ALA A 2 -15.14 -10.30 15.42
CA ALA A 2 -16.08 -10.12 14.33
C ALA A 2 -15.77 -11.18 13.27
N HIS A 3 -16.74 -12.02 12.93
CA HIS A 3 -16.60 -12.92 11.79
C HIS A 3 -16.59 -12.05 10.53
N ALA A 4 -15.45 -11.92 9.88
CA ALA A 4 -15.42 -11.28 8.57
C ALA A 4 -16.29 -12.13 7.63
N THR A 5 -17.27 -11.50 7.01
CA THR A 5 -18.15 -12.15 6.04
C THR A 5 -17.42 -12.14 4.68
N LEU A 6 -17.39 -13.30 4.02
CA LEU A 6 -16.88 -13.38 2.67
C LEU A 6 -17.59 -12.38 1.75
N SER A 7 -16.85 -11.75 0.86
CA SER A 7 -17.41 -10.87 -0.16
C SER A 7 -18.39 -11.63 -1.06
N PRO A 8 -19.41 -10.98 -1.64
CA PRO A 8 -20.32 -11.60 -2.58
C PRO A 8 -19.58 -12.24 -3.76
N ALA A 9 -20.09 -13.38 -4.25
CA ALA A 9 -19.53 -14.02 -5.42
C ALA A 9 -19.94 -13.28 -6.70
N ALA A 10 -18.97 -12.89 -7.51
CA ALA A 10 -19.18 -12.38 -8.87
C ALA A 10 -19.43 -13.54 -9.85
N PRO A 11 -20.18 -13.32 -10.93
CA PRO A 11 -20.38 -14.32 -11.97
C PRO A 11 -19.06 -14.61 -12.70
N GLN A 12 -18.80 -15.90 -12.96
CA GLN A 12 -17.63 -16.34 -13.71
C GLN A 12 -17.73 -15.88 -15.18
N PRO A 13 -16.69 -15.20 -15.71
CA PRO A 13 -16.65 -14.86 -17.13
C PRO A 13 -16.53 -16.09 -18.02
N ALA A 14 -17.12 -16.07 -19.21
CA ALA A 14 -17.14 -17.21 -20.13
C ALA A 14 -15.76 -17.67 -20.62
N HIS A 15 -14.76 -16.80 -20.58
CA HIS A 15 -13.37 -17.13 -20.96
C HIS A 15 -12.56 -17.81 -19.85
N VAL A 16 -13.08 -17.85 -18.62
CA VAL A 16 -12.41 -18.47 -17.47
C VAL A 16 -12.77 -19.95 -17.38
N PRO A 17 -11.80 -20.88 -17.52
CA PRO A 17 -12.06 -22.31 -17.37
C PRO A 17 -12.39 -22.69 -15.93
N ASP A 18 -13.31 -23.63 -15.71
CA ASP A 18 -13.67 -24.13 -14.37
C ASP A 18 -12.47 -24.65 -13.58
N ALA A 19 -11.51 -25.27 -14.26
CA ALA A 19 -10.29 -25.79 -13.64
C ALA A 19 -9.38 -24.69 -13.03
N LEU A 20 -9.58 -23.43 -13.41
CA LEU A 20 -8.86 -22.28 -12.87
C LEU A 20 -9.69 -21.45 -11.90
N VAL A 21 -10.90 -21.87 -11.56
CA VAL A 21 -11.73 -21.20 -10.55
C VAL A 21 -11.36 -21.72 -9.16
N TYR A 22 -11.01 -20.80 -8.27
CA TYR A 22 -10.70 -21.14 -6.87
C TYR A 22 -11.37 -20.10 -5.94
N ASP A 23 -12.24 -20.57 -5.04
CA ASP A 23 -12.97 -19.68 -4.11
C ASP A 23 -12.04 -19.19 -3.00
N PHE A 24 -11.50 -18.00 -3.17
CA PHE A 24 -10.56 -17.38 -2.24
C PHE A 24 -10.84 -15.88 -2.08
N ASP A 25 -11.12 -15.46 -0.86
CA ASP A 25 -11.28 -14.05 -0.52
C ASP A 25 -9.97 -13.51 0.05
N VAL A 26 -9.30 -12.61 -0.67
CA VAL A 26 -7.97 -12.09 -0.27
C VAL A 26 -8.00 -11.29 1.03
N HIS A 27 -9.18 -10.87 1.50
CA HIS A 27 -9.35 -10.08 2.71
C HIS A 27 -10.06 -10.84 3.84
N ALA A 28 -10.97 -11.76 3.51
CA ALA A 28 -11.87 -12.38 4.46
C ALA A 28 -11.82 -13.93 4.45
N ASP A 29 -10.84 -14.55 3.79
CA ASP A 29 -10.67 -16.02 3.83
C ASP A 29 -10.48 -16.47 5.29
N PRO A 30 -11.32 -17.41 5.79
CA PRO A 30 -11.26 -17.86 7.18
C PRO A 30 -9.89 -18.42 7.59
N GLY A 31 -9.17 -19.04 6.66
CA GLY A 31 -7.83 -19.56 6.91
C GLY A 31 -6.80 -18.44 7.12
N LEU A 32 -6.89 -17.34 6.34
CA LEU A 32 -6.04 -16.17 6.55
C LEU A 32 -6.31 -15.49 7.90
N LEU A 33 -7.56 -15.47 8.36
CA LEU A 33 -7.92 -14.90 9.64
C LEU A 33 -7.45 -15.76 10.84
N ALA A 34 -7.44 -17.09 10.66
CA ALA A 34 -7.00 -18.03 11.69
C ALA A 34 -5.47 -18.11 11.79
N ASP A 35 -4.81 -18.43 10.69
CA ASP A 35 -3.37 -18.51 10.54
C ASP A 35 -2.96 -18.16 9.10
N PRO A 36 -2.64 -16.89 8.82
CA PRO A 36 -2.33 -16.45 7.46
C PRO A 36 -1.17 -17.21 6.85
N HIS A 37 -0.13 -17.52 7.64
CA HIS A 37 1.06 -18.19 7.12
C HIS A 37 0.76 -19.64 6.71
N ALA A 38 0.08 -20.40 7.56
CA ALA A 38 -0.33 -21.78 7.24
C ALA A 38 -1.27 -21.82 6.02
N ARG A 39 -2.22 -20.87 5.94
CA ARG A 39 -3.14 -20.78 4.81
C ARG A 39 -2.45 -20.45 3.49
N ILE A 40 -1.48 -19.53 3.49
CA ILE A 40 -0.72 -19.18 2.29
C ILE A 40 0.12 -20.37 1.81
N LEU A 41 0.78 -21.09 2.71
CA LEU A 41 1.52 -22.31 2.36
C LEU A 41 0.61 -23.42 1.83
N ASP A 42 -0.62 -23.51 2.31
CA ASP A 42 -1.64 -24.44 1.78
C ASP A 42 -2.08 -24.02 0.37
N LEU A 43 -2.34 -22.74 0.12
CA LEU A 43 -2.67 -22.20 -1.21
C LEU A 43 -1.58 -22.53 -2.24
N LEU A 44 -0.31 -22.34 -1.90
CA LEU A 44 0.82 -22.66 -2.79
C LEU A 44 0.91 -24.14 -3.17
N LYS A 45 0.31 -25.03 -2.37
CA LYS A 45 0.28 -26.49 -2.63
C LYS A 45 -0.97 -26.92 -3.39
N THR A 46 -2.10 -26.27 -3.17
CA THR A 46 -3.42 -26.75 -3.58
C THR A 46 -4.05 -25.96 -4.72
N ALA A 47 -3.76 -24.67 -4.83
CA ALA A 47 -4.32 -23.81 -5.87
C ALA A 47 -3.42 -23.76 -7.12
N PRO A 48 -3.97 -23.46 -8.30
CA PRO A 48 -3.18 -23.17 -9.49
C PRO A 48 -2.24 -21.97 -9.27
N PRO A 49 -1.08 -21.91 -9.96
CA PRO A 49 -0.14 -20.78 -9.86
C PRO A 49 -0.78 -19.40 -10.11
N VAL A 50 -1.77 -19.39 -11.01
CA VAL A 50 -2.65 -18.27 -11.28
C VAL A 50 -4.07 -18.84 -11.39
N PHE A 51 -5.01 -18.28 -10.64
CA PHE A 51 -6.41 -18.71 -10.64
C PHE A 51 -7.35 -17.50 -10.64
N TRP A 52 -8.60 -17.75 -11.05
CA TRP A 52 -9.67 -16.77 -10.95
C TRP A 52 -10.49 -17.01 -9.68
N THR A 53 -10.77 -15.95 -8.93
CA THR A 53 -11.66 -16.02 -7.76
C THR A 53 -12.95 -15.24 -8.02
N PRO A 54 -14.14 -15.78 -7.62
CA PRO A 54 -15.38 -15.00 -7.65
C PRO A 54 -15.44 -13.91 -6.58
N ARG A 55 -14.55 -13.94 -5.59
CA ARG A 55 -14.56 -12.99 -4.47
C ARG A 55 -13.95 -11.64 -4.82
N ASN A 56 -14.25 -10.62 -3.97
CA ASN A 56 -13.73 -9.26 -4.11
C ASN A 56 -14.00 -8.66 -5.51
N GLY A 57 -15.24 -8.87 -6.00
CA GLY A 57 -15.69 -8.39 -7.31
C GLY A 57 -15.27 -9.24 -8.51
N GLY A 58 -14.69 -10.42 -8.28
CA GLY A 58 -14.11 -11.30 -9.31
C GLY A 58 -12.73 -10.83 -9.78
N GLY A 59 -11.90 -11.76 -10.23
CA GLY A 59 -10.58 -11.43 -10.78
C GLY A 59 -9.56 -12.55 -10.63
N TRP A 60 -8.47 -12.40 -11.35
CA TRP A 60 -7.33 -13.30 -11.28
C TRP A 60 -6.46 -13.03 -10.04
N VAL A 61 -5.80 -14.06 -9.55
CA VAL A 61 -4.85 -14.00 -8.44
C VAL A 61 -3.57 -14.71 -8.86
N ALA A 62 -2.44 -14.01 -8.85
CA ALA A 62 -1.12 -14.60 -9.06
C ALA A 62 -0.51 -15.00 -7.70
N LEU A 63 -0.24 -16.29 -7.51
CA LEU A 63 0.32 -16.82 -6.26
C LEU A 63 1.84 -16.92 -6.29
N THR A 64 2.42 -17.50 -7.37
CA THR A 64 3.83 -17.81 -7.43
C THR A 64 4.70 -16.58 -7.62
N HIS A 65 5.95 -16.63 -7.14
CA HIS A 65 6.91 -15.56 -7.35
C HIS A 65 7.09 -15.24 -8.84
N ALA A 66 7.29 -16.26 -9.68
CA ALA A 66 7.47 -16.08 -11.13
C ALA A 66 6.31 -15.32 -11.78
N ALA A 67 5.05 -15.67 -11.47
CA ALA A 67 3.87 -15.00 -12.02
C ALA A 67 3.76 -13.55 -11.53
N ASN A 68 4.01 -13.29 -10.24
CA ASN A 68 4.03 -11.94 -9.68
C ASN A 68 5.16 -11.10 -10.29
N TYR A 69 6.36 -11.67 -10.44
CA TYR A 69 7.51 -11.00 -11.05
C TYR A 69 7.24 -10.60 -12.50
N GLU A 70 6.74 -11.53 -13.34
CA GLU A 70 6.38 -11.26 -14.72
C GLU A 70 5.33 -10.13 -14.83
N ALA A 71 4.21 -10.27 -14.12
CA ALA A 71 3.12 -9.30 -14.19
C ALA A 71 3.48 -7.92 -13.60
N SER A 72 4.44 -7.84 -12.66
CA SER A 72 4.87 -6.55 -12.11
C SER A 72 5.82 -5.78 -13.03
N ARG A 73 6.46 -6.42 -14.01
CA ARG A 73 7.43 -5.81 -14.92
C ARG A 73 6.90 -5.49 -16.32
N ASP A 74 5.88 -6.18 -16.77
CA ASP A 74 5.25 -5.92 -18.06
C ASP A 74 4.07 -4.94 -17.92
N THR A 75 4.40 -3.65 -17.88
CA THR A 75 3.41 -2.57 -17.77
C THR A 75 2.60 -2.34 -19.05
N GLU A 76 3.02 -2.89 -20.19
CA GLU A 76 2.25 -2.83 -21.43
C GLU A 76 1.05 -3.78 -21.42
N THR A 77 1.18 -4.89 -20.69
CA THR A 77 0.13 -5.90 -20.56
C THR A 77 -0.64 -5.73 -19.25
N TYR A 78 0.06 -5.53 -18.14
CA TYR A 78 -0.47 -5.47 -16.77
C TYR A 78 -0.36 -4.05 -16.22
N SER A 79 -1.40 -3.26 -16.45
CA SER A 79 -1.45 -1.83 -16.13
C SER A 79 -1.72 -1.55 -14.67
N SER A 80 -1.11 -0.50 -14.14
CA SER A 80 -1.46 0.10 -12.84
C SER A 80 -2.62 1.09 -12.92
N GLU A 81 -3.09 1.43 -14.12
CA GLU A 81 -4.19 2.35 -14.35
C GLU A 81 -5.54 1.65 -14.16
N PHE A 82 -6.19 1.82 -12.98
CA PHE A 82 -7.52 1.28 -12.71
C PHE A 82 -8.62 1.94 -13.57
N VAL A 83 -8.41 3.19 -13.94
CA VAL A 83 -9.22 3.91 -14.91
C VAL A 83 -8.30 4.25 -16.08
N PRO A 84 -8.59 3.77 -17.30
CA PRO A 84 -7.81 4.10 -18.48
C PRO A 84 -7.60 5.60 -18.63
N ALA A 85 -6.41 6.03 -19.02
CA ALA A 85 -6.02 7.44 -19.07
C ALA A 85 -6.96 8.29 -19.97
N ASP A 86 -7.44 7.72 -21.09
CA ASP A 86 -8.42 8.36 -21.98
C ASP A 86 -9.76 8.58 -21.30
N LYS A 87 -10.26 7.62 -20.54
CA LYS A 87 -11.50 7.75 -19.76
C LYS A 87 -11.36 8.76 -18.63
N MET A 88 -10.22 8.74 -17.94
CA MET A 88 -9.92 9.74 -16.91
C MET A 88 -9.88 11.14 -17.51
N LYS A 89 -9.19 11.31 -18.63
CA LYS A 89 -9.13 12.58 -19.36
C LYS A 89 -10.52 13.05 -19.80
N ALA A 90 -11.36 12.15 -20.32
CA ALA A 90 -12.74 12.47 -20.70
C ALA A 90 -13.58 12.88 -19.48
N LEU A 91 -13.44 12.18 -18.35
CA LEU A 91 -14.11 12.54 -17.10
C LEU A 91 -13.69 13.94 -16.63
N LEU A 92 -12.40 14.23 -16.58
CA LEU A 92 -11.89 15.54 -16.17
C LEU A 92 -12.37 16.67 -17.12
N ALA A 93 -12.41 16.41 -18.44
CA ALA A 93 -12.90 17.35 -19.42
C ALA A 93 -14.43 17.61 -19.34
N SER A 94 -15.18 16.67 -18.77
CA SER A 94 -16.64 16.82 -18.57
C SER A 94 -17.01 17.64 -17.33
N LEU A 95 -16.04 17.95 -16.46
CA LEU A 95 -16.30 18.74 -15.27
C LEU A 95 -16.63 20.20 -15.63
N PRO A 96 -17.53 20.85 -14.86
CA PRO A 96 -17.81 22.26 -15.03
C PRO A 96 -16.57 23.14 -14.90
N PRO A 97 -16.46 24.26 -15.59
CA PRO A 97 -15.39 25.23 -15.35
C PRO A 97 -15.32 25.64 -13.88
N GLY A 98 -14.13 25.56 -13.29
CA GLY A 98 -13.93 25.87 -11.87
C GLY A 98 -14.29 24.74 -10.90
N ALA A 99 -14.60 23.53 -11.40
CA ALA A 99 -14.75 22.37 -10.54
C ALA A 99 -13.44 22.12 -9.74
N PRO A 100 -13.53 21.69 -8.47
CA PRO A 100 -12.36 21.33 -7.68
C PRO A 100 -11.56 20.23 -8.38
N HIS A 101 -10.24 20.29 -8.25
CA HIS A 101 -9.36 19.21 -8.70
C HIS A 101 -9.78 17.88 -8.06
N ILE A 102 -9.72 16.79 -8.84
CA ILE A 102 -9.92 15.43 -8.35
C ILE A 102 -8.53 14.83 -8.14
N PRO A 103 -8.03 14.81 -6.89
CA PRO A 103 -6.71 14.28 -6.60
C PRO A 103 -6.64 12.78 -6.88
N GLN A 104 -5.47 12.32 -7.32
CA GLN A 104 -5.20 10.92 -7.57
C GLN A 104 -3.91 10.50 -6.86
N PRO A 105 -3.80 9.27 -6.37
CA PRO A 105 -2.58 8.78 -5.74
C PRO A 105 -1.48 8.52 -6.80
N ILE A 106 -0.96 9.60 -7.39
CA ILE A 106 0.09 9.56 -8.41
C ILE A 106 1.47 9.47 -7.74
N PRO A 107 2.40 8.62 -8.25
CA PRO A 107 2.37 7.88 -9.51
C PRO A 107 1.84 6.44 -9.45
N ILE A 108 1.36 5.94 -8.32
CA ILE A 108 1.03 4.51 -8.15
C ILE A 108 -0.08 4.03 -9.10
N THR A 109 -0.91 4.96 -9.60
CA THR A 109 -2.01 4.70 -10.55
C THR A 109 -1.67 5.06 -11.99
N LEU A 110 -0.39 5.17 -12.33
CA LEU A 110 0.06 5.51 -13.67
C LEU A 110 0.97 4.41 -14.23
N ASP A 111 1.01 4.33 -15.56
CA ASP A 111 1.99 3.55 -16.31
C ASP A 111 3.05 4.46 -16.95
N PRO A 112 4.24 3.92 -17.33
CA PRO A 112 5.20 4.66 -18.16
C PRO A 112 4.56 5.06 -19.51
N PRO A 113 4.92 6.24 -20.07
CA PRO A 113 5.94 7.18 -19.58
C PRO A 113 5.44 8.12 -18.47
N GLU A 114 4.12 8.28 -18.29
CA GLU A 114 3.56 9.22 -17.31
C GLU A 114 4.00 8.93 -15.88
N HIS A 115 4.01 7.68 -15.47
CA HIS A 115 4.55 7.25 -14.17
C HIS A 115 5.94 7.83 -13.90
N THR A 116 6.82 7.80 -14.90
CA THR A 116 8.22 8.21 -14.75
C THR A 116 8.36 9.69 -14.45
N LYS A 117 7.50 10.54 -15.05
CA LYS A 117 7.50 12.00 -14.83
C LYS A 117 7.29 12.38 -13.37
N TYR A 118 6.43 11.63 -12.66
CA TYR A 118 6.12 11.86 -11.25
C TYR A 118 7.01 11.06 -10.30
N ARG A 119 7.44 9.86 -10.70
CA ARG A 119 8.28 9.00 -9.86
C ARG A 119 9.70 9.54 -9.69
N GLN A 120 10.34 10.03 -10.76
CA GLN A 120 11.71 10.54 -10.69
C GLN A 120 11.89 11.71 -9.72
N PRO A 121 11.02 12.74 -9.72
CA PRO A 121 11.06 13.79 -8.70
C PRO A 121 10.97 13.24 -7.27
N LEU A 122 10.03 12.33 -7.00
CA LEU A 122 9.89 11.70 -5.67
C LEU A 122 11.16 10.96 -5.21
N GLN A 123 11.88 10.31 -6.11
CA GLN A 123 13.12 9.60 -5.77
C GLN A 123 14.20 10.56 -5.20
N LYS A 124 14.20 11.82 -5.62
CA LYS A 124 15.12 12.83 -5.07
C LYS A 124 14.77 13.18 -3.63
N VAL A 125 13.48 13.31 -3.34
CA VAL A 125 12.96 13.62 -1.99
C VAL A 125 13.24 12.47 -1.04
N PHE A 126 13.00 11.22 -1.47
CA PHE A 126 13.23 10.00 -0.70
C PHE A 126 14.62 9.38 -0.97
N SER A 127 15.63 10.23 -1.17
CA SER A 127 17.00 9.75 -1.38
C SER A 127 17.54 9.02 -0.15
N PRO A 128 18.49 8.08 -0.29
CA PRO A 128 19.11 7.38 0.84
C PRO A 128 19.67 8.34 1.88
N LYS A 129 20.20 9.49 1.47
CA LYS A 129 20.71 10.53 2.38
C LYS A 129 19.59 11.15 3.24
N THR A 130 18.46 11.47 2.61
CA THR A 130 17.28 12.03 3.31
C THR A 130 16.75 11.03 4.34
N ILE A 131 16.62 9.77 3.93
CA ILE A 131 16.11 8.70 4.83
C ILE A 131 17.10 8.42 5.97
N ALA A 132 18.40 8.38 5.70
CA ALA A 132 19.41 8.18 6.74
C ALA A 132 19.37 9.25 7.82
N ALA A 133 19.05 10.50 7.48
CA ALA A 133 18.93 11.60 8.43
C ALA A 133 17.79 11.43 9.46
N LEU A 134 16.81 10.58 9.18
CA LEU A 134 15.70 10.29 10.09
C LEU A 134 16.04 9.24 11.16
N LYS A 135 17.14 8.51 10.98
CA LYS A 135 17.46 7.32 11.79
C LYS A 135 17.53 7.63 13.30
N ASP A 136 18.16 8.71 13.67
CA ASP A 136 18.36 9.04 15.09
C ASP A 136 17.06 9.50 15.75
N SER A 137 16.27 10.33 15.06
CA SER A 137 14.95 10.76 15.56
C SER A 137 13.94 9.61 15.65
N ILE A 138 14.00 8.64 14.72
CA ILE A 138 13.16 7.43 14.79
C ILE A 138 13.57 6.57 16.00
N ARG A 139 14.89 6.43 16.24
CA ARG A 139 15.39 5.67 17.39
C ARG A 139 15.02 6.32 18.71
N GLU A 140 15.13 7.64 18.81
CA GLU A 140 14.73 8.41 19.99
C GLU A 140 13.24 8.20 20.30
N LEU A 141 12.37 8.44 19.32
CA LEU A 141 10.92 8.24 19.47
C LEU A 141 10.57 6.78 19.82
N ALA A 142 11.22 5.80 19.18
CA ALA A 142 11.02 4.40 19.53
C ALA A 142 11.44 4.10 20.98
N GLY A 143 12.55 4.70 21.45
CA GLY A 143 12.98 4.62 22.84
C GLY A 143 11.96 5.20 23.81
N GLU A 144 11.44 6.39 23.55
CA GLU A 144 10.40 7.04 24.36
C GLU A 144 9.14 6.18 24.49
N LEU A 145 8.65 5.62 23.36
CA LEU A 145 7.48 4.76 23.35
C LEU A 145 7.69 3.46 24.14
N ILE A 146 8.88 2.86 24.02
CA ILE A 146 9.21 1.64 24.79
C ILE A 146 9.41 1.95 26.27
N ASP A 147 10.05 3.06 26.61
CA ASP A 147 10.26 3.44 28.01
C ASP A 147 8.94 3.72 28.75
N ALA A 148 7.95 4.29 28.04
CA ALA A 148 6.63 4.53 28.59
C ALA A 148 5.87 3.25 29.01
N ILE A 149 6.15 2.11 28.40
CA ILE A 149 5.47 0.83 28.70
C ILE A 149 6.28 -0.12 29.58
N LYS A 150 7.54 0.20 29.86
CA LYS A 150 8.42 -0.67 30.67
C LYS A 150 7.89 -1.00 32.06
N ALA A 151 7.30 0.00 32.71
CA ALA A 151 6.79 -0.15 34.06
C ALA A 151 5.61 -1.14 34.16
N ASP A 152 4.79 -1.21 33.12
CA ASP A 152 3.61 -2.07 33.05
C ASP A 152 3.94 -3.51 32.68
N GLY A 153 5.13 -3.76 32.11
CA GLY A 153 5.62 -5.07 31.71
C GLY A 153 4.81 -5.76 30.61
N GLN A 154 3.77 -5.12 30.10
CA GLN A 154 2.91 -5.56 29.00
C GLN A 154 2.29 -4.35 28.29
N CYS A 155 1.90 -4.54 27.03
CA CYS A 155 1.18 -3.50 26.28
C CYS A 155 0.30 -4.09 25.18
N GLU A 156 -0.65 -3.30 24.69
CA GLU A 156 -1.27 -3.52 23.39
C GLU A 156 -0.37 -2.87 22.33
N PHE A 157 0.43 -3.68 21.63
CA PHE A 157 1.54 -3.24 20.80
C PHE A 157 1.10 -2.33 19.64
N MET A 158 -0.07 -2.60 19.04
CA MET A 158 -0.53 -1.82 17.87
C MET A 158 -0.75 -0.35 18.24
N SER A 159 -1.53 -0.09 19.27
CA SER A 159 -1.88 1.28 19.69
C SER A 159 -0.77 1.99 20.45
N THR A 160 0.14 1.25 21.11
CA THR A 160 1.18 1.87 21.94
C THR A 160 2.50 2.09 21.21
N VAL A 161 2.82 1.29 20.18
CA VAL A 161 4.11 1.37 19.49
C VAL A 161 3.95 1.37 17.97
N ALA A 162 3.28 0.32 17.40
CA ALA A 162 3.27 0.10 15.96
C ALA A 162 2.60 1.22 15.18
N GLU A 163 1.61 1.87 15.74
CA GLU A 163 0.92 2.99 15.14
C GLU A 163 1.59 4.34 15.46
N PRO A 164 1.84 4.72 16.73
CA PRO A 164 2.40 6.02 17.05
C PRO A 164 3.76 6.28 16.39
N LEU A 165 4.62 5.26 16.30
CA LEU A 165 5.98 5.43 15.77
C LEU A 165 5.98 5.86 14.29
N PRO A 166 5.47 5.09 13.33
CA PRO A 166 5.52 5.48 11.92
C PRO A 166 4.67 6.70 11.62
N VAL A 167 3.52 6.86 12.26
CA VAL A 167 2.61 7.98 11.99
C VAL A 167 3.23 9.30 12.41
N GLN A 168 3.82 9.39 13.61
CA GLN A 168 4.48 10.62 14.05
C GLN A 168 5.71 10.96 13.21
N VAL A 169 6.53 9.96 12.86
CA VAL A 169 7.66 10.14 11.94
C VAL A 169 7.19 10.70 10.60
N PHE A 170 6.15 10.11 10.05
CA PHE A 170 5.64 10.50 8.74
C PHE A 170 5.03 11.91 8.74
N LEU A 171 4.22 12.25 9.74
CA LEU A 171 3.66 13.61 9.85
C LEU A 171 4.77 14.66 10.02
N LYS A 172 5.79 14.38 10.84
CA LYS A 172 6.96 15.25 10.97
C LYS A 172 7.72 15.43 9.66
N MET A 173 7.93 14.33 8.91
CA MET A 173 8.57 14.37 7.59
C MET A 173 7.79 15.23 6.59
N LEU A 174 6.48 15.13 6.56
CA LEU A 174 5.64 15.95 5.70
C LEU A 174 5.54 17.42 6.16
N GLY A 175 5.83 17.71 7.43
CA GLY A 175 5.62 19.01 8.03
C GLY A 175 4.16 19.25 8.43
N LEU A 176 3.38 18.18 8.62
CA LEU A 176 1.99 18.25 9.06
C LEU A 176 1.89 18.38 10.60
N PRO A 177 0.89 19.12 11.11
CA PRO A 177 0.73 19.34 12.55
C PRO A 177 0.31 18.04 13.27
N LEU A 178 1.08 17.66 14.32
CA LEU A 178 0.85 16.43 15.08
C LEU A 178 -0.44 16.48 15.91
N GLU A 179 -0.90 17.65 16.30
CA GLU A 179 -2.16 17.86 17.02
C GLU A 179 -3.39 17.44 16.20
N ARG A 180 -3.28 17.40 14.87
CA ARG A 180 -4.33 16.89 13.96
C ARG A 180 -4.23 15.39 13.65
N LEU A 181 -3.32 14.67 14.30
CA LEU A 181 -3.14 13.23 14.10
C LEU A 181 -4.45 12.43 14.22
N PRO A 182 -5.32 12.65 15.23
CA PRO A 182 -6.59 11.91 15.31
C PRO A 182 -7.51 12.12 14.10
N GLU A 183 -7.54 13.35 13.55
CA GLU A 183 -8.30 13.67 12.35
C GLU A 183 -7.72 12.94 11.12
N TYR A 184 -6.40 12.99 10.93
CA TYR A 184 -5.73 12.33 9.81
C TYR A 184 -5.95 10.82 9.81
N ARG A 185 -5.88 10.19 10.97
CA ARG A 185 -6.16 8.76 11.15
C ARG A 185 -7.59 8.41 10.76
N GLN A 186 -8.55 9.20 11.21
CA GLN A 186 -9.96 8.98 10.92
C GLN A 186 -10.23 9.06 9.41
N ILE A 187 -9.64 10.03 8.71
CA ILE A 187 -9.78 10.21 7.27
C ILE A 187 -9.23 8.99 6.51
N VAL A 188 -8.04 8.48 6.88
CA VAL A 188 -7.44 7.30 6.23
C VAL A 188 -8.26 6.06 6.52
N LYS A 189 -8.67 5.85 7.77
CA LYS A 189 -9.51 4.72 8.16
C LYS A 189 -10.79 4.66 7.33
N GLU A 190 -11.52 5.76 7.23
CA GLU A 190 -12.75 5.85 6.41
C GLU A 190 -12.47 5.58 4.93
N HIS A 191 -11.32 6.02 4.41
CA HIS A 191 -10.92 5.74 3.04
C HIS A 191 -10.64 4.25 2.82
N MET A 192 -9.87 3.63 3.71
CA MET A 192 -9.49 2.21 3.60
C MET A 192 -10.67 1.27 3.78
N GLU A 193 -11.56 1.53 4.76
CA GLU A 193 -12.75 0.71 5.01
C GLU A 193 -13.76 0.74 3.86
N ALA A 194 -13.80 1.83 3.08
CA ALA A 194 -14.76 2.01 2.00
C ALA A 194 -14.17 1.79 0.58
N ILE A 195 -12.89 1.44 0.45
CA ILE A 195 -12.22 1.36 -0.85
C ILE A 195 -12.86 0.30 -1.78
N ASP A 196 -13.30 -0.81 -1.23
CA ASP A 196 -13.92 -1.91 -1.98
C ASP A 196 -15.45 -1.82 -2.05
N THR A 197 -16.08 -1.08 -1.13
CA THR A 197 -17.54 -1.07 -0.95
C THR A 197 -18.22 0.17 -1.53
N ASP A 198 -17.50 1.30 -1.61
CA ASP A 198 -18.02 2.58 -2.13
C ASP A 198 -17.08 3.21 -3.15
N ARG A 199 -17.10 2.68 -4.37
CA ARG A 199 -16.29 3.20 -5.47
C ARG A 199 -16.72 4.62 -5.90
N GLU A 200 -18.01 4.92 -5.85
CA GLU A 200 -18.53 6.24 -6.21
C GLU A 200 -18.08 7.33 -5.23
N GLY A 201 -18.00 6.99 -3.93
CA GLY A 201 -17.48 7.90 -2.91
C GLY A 201 -15.96 8.09 -2.92
N SER A 202 -15.23 7.30 -3.71
CA SER A 202 -13.76 7.34 -3.74
C SER A 202 -13.22 8.74 -4.03
N MET A 203 -13.75 9.41 -5.04
CA MET A 203 -13.32 10.79 -5.39
C MET A 203 -13.51 11.78 -4.23
N ARG A 204 -14.64 11.70 -3.53
CA ARG A 204 -14.91 12.59 -2.38
C ARG A 204 -13.94 12.32 -1.24
N ARG A 205 -13.59 11.04 -0.99
CA ARG A 205 -12.61 10.68 0.04
C ARG A 205 -11.21 11.18 -0.30
N LEU A 206 -10.77 11.06 -1.56
CA LEU A 206 -9.50 11.61 -2.02
C LEU A 206 -9.45 13.14 -1.91
N GLN A 207 -10.53 13.82 -2.30
CA GLN A 207 -10.65 15.28 -2.11
C GLN A 207 -10.59 15.67 -0.64
N ARG A 208 -11.20 14.89 0.27
CA ARG A 208 -11.14 15.14 1.72
C ARG A 208 -9.71 14.98 2.26
N ILE A 209 -8.96 13.97 1.78
CA ILE A 209 -7.54 13.80 2.12
C ILE A 209 -6.73 15.03 1.67
N ALA A 210 -6.89 15.46 0.41
CA ALA A 210 -6.18 16.64 -0.09
C ALA A 210 -6.55 17.90 0.70
N ALA A 211 -7.85 18.10 0.98
CA ALA A 211 -8.33 19.24 1.77
C ALA A 211 -7.73 19.29 3.17
N ALA A 212 -7.55 18.14 3.83
CA ALA A 212 -6.96 18.06 5.17
C ALA A 212 -5.51 18.56 5.22
N MET A 213 -4.78 18.51 4.10
CA MET A 213 -3.38 18.98 4.03
C MET A 213 -3.24 20.35 3.37
N ARG A 214 -4.30 20.86 2.71
CA ARG A 214 -4.23 22.01 1.81
C ARG A 214 -3.62 23.27 2.44
N ASP A 215 -4.01 23.61 3.67
CA ASP A 215 -3.50 24.80 4.35
C ASP A 215 -1.98 24.71 4.53
N THR A 216 -1.47 23.57 4.98
CA THR A 216 -0.04 23.33 5.12
C THR A 216 0.67 23.35 3.75
N VAL A 217 0.07 22.74 2.73
CA VAL A 217 0.63 22.76 1.37
C VAL A 217 0.77 24.16 0.84
N LEU A 218 -0.24 25.02 1.01
CA LEU A 218 -0.20 26.41 0.58
C LEU A 218 0.76 27.25 1.40
N GLU A 219 0.80 27.06 2.72
CA GLU A 219 1.76 27.75 3.60
C GLU A 219 3.21 27.46 3.19
N ARG A 220 3.54 26.21 2.84
CA ARG A 220 4.89 25.80 2.43
C ARG A 220 5.32 26.34 1.08
N ARG A 221 4.39 26.67 0.20
CA ARG A 221 4.70 27.38 -1.04
C ARG A 221 5.29 28.75 -0.77
N ASP A 222 4.70 29.47 0.17
CA ASP A 222 5.05 30.86 0.46
C ASP A 222 6.14 30.96 1.56
N ASN A 223 6.16 29.97 2.49
CA ASN A 223 7.09 29.90 3.63
C ASN A 223 7.70 28.48 3.73
N PRO A 224 8.67 28.12 2.87
CA PRO A 224 9.26 26.79 2.84
C PRO A 224 10.02 26.47 4.13
N LYS A 225 9.88 25.22 4.62
CA LYS A 225 10.59 24.68 5.78
C LYS A 225 11.44 23.48 5.36
N ASP A 226 12.08 22.84 6.33
CA ASP A 226 12.82 21.59 6.12
C ASP A 226 11.86 20.40 6.23
N ASP A 227 10.98 20.24 5.25
CA ASP A 227 10.00 19.17 5.16
C ASP A 227 9.75 18.74 3.70
N ILE A 228 9.11 17.58 3.55
CA ILE A 228 8.83 16.98 2.23
C ILE A 228 7.90 17.87 1.40
N ILE A 229 6.89 18.50 1.97
CA ILE A 229 5.98 19.39 1.23
C ILE A 229 6.77 20.55 0.63
N SER A 230 7.68 21.17 1.36
CA SER A 230 8.55 22.22 0.84
C SER A 230 9.52 21.74 -0.22
N MET A 231 10.01 20.49 -0.10
CA MET A 231 10.85 19.86 -1.12
C MET A 231 10.06 19.59 -2.41
N LEU A 232 8.83 19.09 -2.30
CA LEU A 232 7.94 18.80 -3.44
C LEU A 232 7.62 20.07 -4.25
N TRP A 233 7.41 21.23 -3.61
CA TRP A 233 7.21 22.50 -4.30
C TRP A 233 8.41 22.94 -5.16
N LYS A 234 9.62 22.47 -4.85
CA LYS A 234 10.85 22.76 -5.61
C LYS A 234 11.07 21.80 -6.78
N LEU A 235 10.23 20.79 -6.92
CA LEU A 235 10.34 19.82 -8.01
C LEU A 235 9.75 20.38 -9.30
N GLU A 236 10.21 19.80 -10.41
CA GLU A 236 9.61 19.96 -11.72
C GLU A 236 9.00 18.64 -12.16
N VAL A 237 7.80 18.72 -12.71
CA VAL A 237 7.12 17.62 -13.37
C VAL A 237 7.15 17.90 -14.87
N ASP A 238 7.79 17.04 -15.63
CA ASP A 238 7.98 17.21 -17.09
C ASP A 238 8.62 18.57 -17.47
N GLY A 239 9.58 19.03 -16.67
CA GLY A 239 10.28 20.30 -16.88
C GLY A 239 9.47 21.57 -16.55
N GLN A 240 8.31 21.42 -15.89
CA GLN A 240 7.48 22.52 -15.43
C GLN A 240 7.45 22.56 -13.90
N PRO A 241 7.42 23.73 -13.28
CA PRO A 241 7.25 23.85 -11.82
C PRO A 241 6.01 23.11 -11.34
N SER A 242 6.11 22.44 -10.17
CA SER A 242 4.98 21.74 -9.55
C SER A 242 3.79 22.68 -9.34
N THR A 243 2.60 22.21 -9.70
CA THR A 243 1.34 22.91 -9.49
C THR A 243 0.67 22.49 -8.17
N LEU A 244 -0.37 23.22 -7.75
CA LEU A 244 -1.19 22.81 -6.60
C LEU A 244 -1.83 21.43 -6.84
N ALA A 245 -2.26 21.13 -8.08
CA ALA A 245 -2.81 19.83 -8.44
C ALA A 245 -1.78 18.70 -8.26
N ASP A 246 -0.50 18.92 -8.67
CA ASP A 246 0.57 17.95 -8.45
C ASP A 246 0.81 17.73 -6.95
N MET A 247 0.79 18.81 -6.17
CA MET A 247 0.96 18.74 -4.71
C MET A 247 -0.18 17.96 -4.04
N GLU A 248 -1.43 18.15 -4.47
CA GLU A 248 -2.57 17.41 -3.98
C GLU A 248 -2.48 15.92 -4.36
N ASN A 249 -2.02 15.60 -5.57
CA ASN A 249 -1.79 14.23 -6.02
C ASN A 249 -0.70 13.53 -5.19
N TYR A 250 0.49 14.14 -5.06
CA TYR A 250 1.54 13.62 -4.21
C TYR A 250 1.10 13.50 -2.75
N GLY A 251 0.39 14.52 -2.26
CA GLY A 251 -0.12 14.55 -0.89
C GLY A 251 -1.04 13.36 -0.61
N VAL A 252 -2.00 13.11 -1.49
CA VAL A 252 -2.93 11.98 -1.33
C VAL A 252 -2.19 10.64 -1.35
N LEU A 253 -1.26 10.43 -2.28
CA LEU A 253 -0.46 9.22 -2.30
C LEU A 253 0.32 9.03 -1.00
N LEU A 254 1.09 10.03 -0.60
CA LEU A 254 1.96 9.94 0.56
C LEU A 254 1.14 9.77 1.84
N PHE A 255 0.00 10.44 1.96
CA PHE A 255 -0.87 10.34 3.11
C PHE A 255 -1.45 8.93 3.29
N ILE A 256 -1.97 8.32 2.20
CA ILE A 256 -2.49 6.94 2.25
C ILE A 256 -1.35 5.96 2.52
N ALA A 257 -0.20 6.10 1.84
CA ALA A 257 0.90 5.17 1.97
C ALA A 257 1.60 5.21 3.33
N GLY A 258 1.66 6.39 3.97
CA GLY A 258 2.49 6.60 5.17
C GLY A 258 1.81 6.31 6.50
N LEU A 259 0.47 6.26 6.55
CA LEU A 259 -0.26 6.17 7.82
C LEU A 259 -0.68 4.75 8.23
N ASP A 260 -0.70 3.79 7.32
CA ASP A 260 -1.24 2.45 7.61
C ASP A 260 -0.25 1.31 7.36
N THR A 261 0.56 1.39 6.30
CA THR A 261 1.36 0.24 5.85
C THR A 261 2.46 -0.17 6.82
N VAL A 262 3.24 0.77 7.32
CA VAL A 262 4.35 0.47 8.25
C VAL A 262 3.81 -0.05 9.58
N MET A 263 2.71 0.50 10.08
CA MET A 263 2.01 0.02 11.27
C MET A 263 1.61 -1.45 11.13
N ASN A 264 0.98 -1.82 10.03
CA ASN A 264 0.54 -3.19 9.76
C ASN A 264 1.75 -4.14 9.66
N GLY A 265 2.80 -3.75 8.93
CA GLY A 265 4.03 -4.53 8.81
C GLY A 265 4.71 -4.75 10.18
N MET A 266 4.79 -3.71 11.01
CA MET A 266 5.33 -3.83 12.38
C MET A 266 4.48 -4.77 13.25
N GLY A 267 3.15 -4.66 13.16
CA GLY A 267 2.24 -5.51 13.92
C GLY A 267 2.40 -6.99 13.56
N LEU A 268 2.44 -7.31 12.27
CA LEU A 268 2.64 -8.68 11.79
C LEU A 268 4.01 -9.23 12.17
N ALA A 269 5.09 -8.46 12.01
CA ALA A 269 6.44 -8.84 12.39
C ALA A 269 6.54 -9.10 13.90
N MET A 270 5.99 -8.19 14.71
CA MET A 270 6.01 -8.34 16.17
C MET A 270 5.18 -9.53 16.65
N ARG A 271 3.99 -9.77 16.02
CA ARG A 271 3.22 -10.98 16.29
C ARG A 271 4.04 -12.24 16.02
N GLY A 272 4.73 -12.29 14.88
CA GLY A 272 5.62 -13.42 14.57
C GLY A 272 6.73 -13.59 15.59
N LEU A 273 7.40 -12.50 15.96
CA LEU A 273 8.46 -12.51 16.97
C LEU A 273 7.93 -12.91 18.36
N ALA A 274 6.74 -12.47 18.75
CA ALA A 274 6.14 -12.81 20.03
C ALA A 274 5.86 -14.32 20.17
N LEU A 275 5.58 -15.00 19.06
CA LEU A 275 5.33 -16.45 19.01
C LEU A 275 6.61 -17.29 18.87
N ASP A 276 7.77 -16.69 18.60
CA ASP A 276 9.05 -17.36 18.37
C ASP A 276 10.06 -17.02 19.48
N LEU A 277 9.91 -17.68 20.63
CA LEU A 277 10.81 -17.49 21.78
C LEU A 277 12.28 -17.84 21.46
N PRO A 278 12.62 -18.90 20.68
CA PRO A 278 13.98 -19.16 20.24
C PRO A 278 14.58 -18.00 19.45
N LEU A 279 13.84 -17.42 18.50
CA LEU A 279 14.29 -16.26 17.73
C LEU A 279 14.52 -15.04 18.63
N GLN A 280 13.62 -14.78 19.57
CA GLN A 280 13.83 -13.70 20.56
C GLN A 280 15.14 -13.88 21.34
N ALA A 281 15.41 -15.11 21.83
CA ALA A 281 16.63 -15.42 22.57
C ALA A 281 17.89 -15.21 21.69
N LYS A 282 17.82 -15.64 20.43
CA LYS A 282 18.92 -15.47 19.45
C LYS A 282 19.20 -14.00 19.18
N LEU A 283 18.18 -13.19 18.92
CA LEU A 283 18.32 -11.74 18.65
C LEU A 283 18.86 -10.97 19.87
N ARG A 284 18.49 -11.37 21.09
CA ARG A 284 19.08 -10.80 22.32
C ARG A 284 20.56 -11.17 22.49
N ALA A 285 20.94 -12.39 22.16
CA ALA A 285 22.32 -12.85 22.25
C ALA A 285 23.21 -12.25 21.15
N GLU A 286 22.65 -12.02 19.97
CA GLU A 286 23.35 -11.54 18.78
C GLU A 286 22.67 -10.32 18.15
N PRO A 287 22.77 -9.11 18.76
CA PRO A 287 22.07 -7.91 18.28
C PRO A 287 22.40 -7.49 16.83
N LYS A 288 23.57 -7.93 16.30
CA LYS A 288 23.96 -7.71 14.90
C LYS A 288 23.01 -8.35 13.88
N LEU A 289 22.26 -9.38 14.29
CA LEU A 289 21.29 -10.07 13.44
C LEU A 289 19.95 -9.33 13.32
N VAL A 290 19.72 -8.28 14.11
CA VAL A 290 18.42 -7.57 14.12
C VAL A 290 18.08 -6.98 12.75
N ALA A 291 19.08 -6.43 12.02
CA ALA A 291 18.86 -5.87 10.69
C ALA A 291 18.44 -6.95 9.68
N GLU A 292 19.14 -8.08 9.64
CA GLU A 292 18.80 -9.22 8.78
C GLU A 292 17.43 -9.82 9.15
N ALA A 293 17.13 -9.92 10.45
CA ALA A 293 15.84 -10.39 10.92
C ALA A 293 14.69 -9.45 10.51
N ALA A 294 14.92 -8.13 10.47
CA ALA A 294 13.93 -7.17 10.00
C ALA A 294 13.60 -7.37 8.51
N GLU A 295 14.64 -7.58 7.66
CA GLU A 295 14.43 -7.88 6.23
C GLU A 295 13.67 -9.21 6.03
N GLU A 296 14.03 -10.26 6.79
CA GLU A 296 13.32 -11.54 6.75
C GLU A 296 11.85 -11.42 7.23
N MET A 297 11.60 -10.59 8.24
CA MET A 297 10.23 -10.32 8.69
C MET A 297 9.41 -9.58 7.63
N LEU A 298 10.00 -8.63 6.89
CA LEU A 298 9.33 -7.96 5.77
C LEU A 298 8.95 -8.94 4.67
N ARG A 299 9.86 -9.86 4.32
CA ARG A 299 9.59 -10.92 3.35
C ARG A 299 8.51 -11.90 3.86
N ARG A 300 8.68 -12.42 5.07
CA ARG A 300 7.82 -13.48 5.63
C ARG A 300 6.41 -13.01 5.92
N TYR A 301 6.25 -11.76 6.33
CA TYR A 301 4.97 -11.17 6.75
C TYR A 301 4.47 -10.08 5.80
N THR A 302 4.82 -10.20 4.53
CA THR A 302 4.25 -9.36 3.46
C THR A 302 2.72 -9.49 3.46
N PHE A 303 2.04 -8.36 3.30
CA PHE A 303 0.57 -8.29 3.34
C PHE A 303 -0.01 -7.51 2.16
N THR A 304 0.81 -6.93 1.31
CA THR A 304 0.34 -6.12 0.19
C THR A 304 -0.11 -6.96 -0.99
N VAL A 305 -1.22 -6.54 -1.60
CA VAL A 305 -1.82 -7.18 -2.77
C VAL A 305 -2.05 -6.13 -3.86
N PRO A 306 -0.99 -5.70 -4.57
CA PRO A 306 -1.15 -4.77 -5.68
C PRO A 306 -2.04 -5.36 -6.78
N MET A 307 -2.79 -4.49 -7.45
CA MET A 307 -3.67 -4.91 -8.54
C MET A 307 -3.14 -4.41 -9.88
N ARG A 308 -3.55 -5.10 -10.94
CA ARG A 308 -3.30 -4.74 -12.33
C ARG A 308 -4.57 -4.89 -13.15
N VAL A 309 -4.69 -4.10 -14.21
CA VAL A 309 -5.72 -4.24 -15.24
C VAL A 309 -5.07 -4.78 -16.49
N ILE A 310 -5.67 -5.79 -17.10
CA ILE A 310 -5.18 -6.36 -18.35
C ILE A 310 -5.51 -5.44 -19.52
N LYS A 311 -4.49 -4.97 -20.25
CA LYS A 311 -4.68 -4.04 -21.39
C LYS A 311 -4.88 -4.75 -22.73
N LYS A 312 -4.27 -5.92 -22.92
CA LYS A 312 -4.32 -6.73 -24.14
C LYS A 312 -4.48 -8.21 -23.77
N PRO A 313 -4.99 -9.08 -24.66
CA PRO A 313 -5.04 -10.51 -24.38
C PRO A 313 -3.68 -11.04 -23.91
N ALA A 314 -3.65 -11.75 -22.80
CA ALA A 314 -2.43 -12.24 -22.17
C ALA A 314 -2.59 -13.68 -21.66
N GLU A 315 -1.45 -14.35 -21.51
CA GLU A 315 -1.39 -15.65 -20.84
C GLU A 315 -0.32 -15.58 -19.75
N LEU A 316 -0.69 -15.93 -18.53
CA LEU A 316 0.20 -15.94 -17.37
C LEU A 316 0.09 -17.28 -16.66
N ALA A 317 1.17 -18.06 -16.63
CA ALA A 317 1.21 -19.40 -16.06
C ALA A 317 0.04 -20.32 -16.53
N GLY A 318 -0.33 -20.23 -17.79
CA GLY A 318 -1.42 -21.03 -18.40
C GLY A 318 -2.83 -20.41 -18.26
N ALA A 319 -2.98 -19.33 -17.49
CA ALA A 319 -4.25 -18.61 -17.37
C ALA A 319 -4.39 -17.56 -18.48
N LYS A 320 -5.42 -17.70 -19.32
CA LYS A 320 -5.73 -16.76 -20.41
C LYS A 320 -6.62 -15.65 -19.90
N MET A 321 -6.12 -14.41 -20.00
CA MET A 321 -6.75 -13.18 -19.51
C MET A 321 -7.18 -12.30 -20.69
N MET A 322 -8.28 -11.58 -20.51
CA MET A 322 -8.84 -10.68 -21.50
C MET A 322 -8.70 -9.21 -21.07
N PRO A 323 -8.68 -8.27 -22.03
CA PRO A 323 -8.65 -6.85 -21.72
C PRO A 323 -9.79 -6.45 -20.77
N GLY A 324 -9.45 -5.75 -19.70
CA GLY A 324 -10.39 -5.34 -18.64
C GLY A 324 -10.44 -6.30 -17.45
N ASP A 325 -9.87 -7.49 -17.56
CA ASP A 325 -9.72 -8.38 -16.40
C ASP A 325 -8.84 -7.71 -15.32
N MET A 326 -9.15 -8.01 -14.06
CA MET A 326 -8.36 -7.60 -12.91
C MET A 326 -7.44 -8.73 -12.48
N LEU A 327 -6.17 -8.42 -12.20
CA LEU A 327 -5.19 -9.34 -11.65
C LEU A 327 -4.68 -8.81 -10.30
N LYS A 328 -4.83 -9.61 -9.26
CA LYS A 328 -4.28 -9.37 -7.92
C LYS A 328 -2.91 -10.03 -7.83
N LEU A 329 -1.87 -9.24 -7.55
CA LEU A 329 -0.52 -9.74 -7.27
C LEU A 329 -0.45 -10.11 -5.79
N PHE A 330 -0.64 -11.41 -5.49
CA PHE A 330 -0.70 -11.86 -4.10
C PHE A 330 0.71 -12.07 -3.55
N LEU A 331 1.41 -10.94 -3.26
CA LEU A 331 2.79 -10.95 -2.76
C LEU A 331 2.98 -11.80 -1.50
N PRO A 332 2.01 -11.91 -0.56
CA PRO A 332 2.15 -12.79 0.58
C PRO A 332 2.48 -14.24 0.22
N ALA A 333 1.96 -14.75 -0.91
CA ALA A 333 2.30 -16.08 -1.38
C ALA A 333 3.61 -16.09 -2.19
N ALA A 334 3.85 -15.07 -3.01
CA ALA A 334 5.06 -14.97 -3.81
C ALA A 334 6.33 -14.97 -2.94
N ASP A 335 6.30 -14.24 -1.82
CA ASP A 335 7.42 -14.16 -0.87
C ASP A 335 7.64 -15.43 -0.04
N LEU A 336 6.70 -16.37 -0.09
CA LEU A 336 6.79 -17.68 0.56
C LEU A 336 6.95 -18.85 -0.43
N ASP A 337 7.07 -18.55 -1.73
CA ASP A 337 7.25 -19.58 -2.77
C ASP A 337 8.64 -20.19 -2.69
N ALA A 338 8.72 -21.45 -2.26
CA ALA A 338 9.99 -22.17 -2.04
C ALA A 338 10.72 -22.56 -3.33
N LYS A 339 10.17 -22.19 -4.51
CA LYS A 339 10.81 -22.49 -5.80
C LYS A 339 11.72 -21.36 -6.27
N GLU A 340 11.82 -20.28 -5.51
CA GLU A 340 12.64 -19.10 -5.80
C GLU A 340 13.66 -18.79 -4.71
#